data_1337c209755c6d76ad7260ceed54aa20
#
_entry.id   1337c209755c6d76ad7260ceed54aa20
#
_cell.length_a   1.000
_cell.length_b   1.000
_cell.length_c   1.000
_cell.angle_alpha   90.00
_cell.angle_beta   90.00
_cell.angle_gamma   90.00
#
_symmetry.space_group_name_H-M   'P 1'
#
loop_
_entity.id
_entity.type
_entity.pdbx_description
1 polymer ?
#
loop_
_entity_poly.entity_id
_entity_poly.type
_entity_poly.pdbx_seq_one_letter_code
_entity_poly.pdbx_strand_id
1 'polypeptide(L)'
;ALSENIKIEAVTNLLKFLRKNSYYKNIKIVFIDNAEHLNISSSNALLKALEEPGYNTFYFITHNSSSKILETIKSRTIQFNFFFNTLQKNKIFNQLLNQYNLNCDSKITKDRLYFDTPGGLIKNLLLLNSENIDIASSDLTIISHFINKYNNKKDYEMLNIVSTYIE
;
A
#
# COMPACT_ATOMS: atom_id res chain seq x y z
N ALA A 1 11.23 -10.34 -7.08
CA ALA A 1 9.88 -9.78 -7.09
C ALA A 1 9.13 -10.36 -5.90
N LEU A 2 8.89 -9.56 -4.88
CA LEU A 2 7.97 -9.91 -3.81
C LEU A 2 6.59 -10.00 -4.46
N SER A 3 5.96 -11.17 -4.45
CA SER A 3 4.60 -11.32 -4.95
C SER A 3 3.70 -10.46 -4.09
N GLU A 4 3.11 -9.43 -4.67
CA GLU A 4 2.16 -8.54 -3.97
C GLU A 4 0.91 -9.29 -3.46
N ASN A 5 0.69 -10.52 -3.92
CA ASN A 5 -0.49 -11.31 -3.57
C ASN A 5 -0.34 -12.02 -2.22
N ILE A 6 -1.32 -11.81 -1.35
CA ILE A 6 -1.48 -12.59 -0.11
C ILE A 6 -2.00 -13.98 -0.49
N LYS A 7 -1.10 -14.97 -0.45
CA LYS A 7 -1.39 -16.36 -0.84
C LYS A 7 -2.25 -17.07 0.20
N ILE A 8 -2.99 -18.08 -0.23
CA ILE A 8 -3.85 -18.91 0.62
C ILE A 8 -3.09 -19.56 1.78
N GLU A 9 -1.80 -19.86 1.60
CA GLU A 9 -0.94 -20.43 2.65
C GLU A 9 -0.80 -19.49 3.86
N ALA A 10 -0.66 -18.18 3.60
CA ALA A 10 -0.58 -17.16 4.67
C ALA A 10 -1.89 -17.13 5.48
N VAL A 11 -3.04 -17.14 4.81
CA VAL A 11 -4.35 -17.18 5.46
C VAL A 11 -4.55 -18.49 6.21
N THR A 12 -4.14 -19.62 5.63
CA THR A 12 -4.22 -20.92 6.30
C THR A 12 -3.38 -20.97 7.58
N ASN A 13 -2.18 -20.40 7.55
CA ASN A 13 -1.32 -20.30 8.74
C ASN A 13 -1.93 -19.38 9.81
N LEU A 14 -2.53 -18.27 9.41
CA LEU A 14 -3.32 -17.42 10.30
C LEU A 14 -4.46 -18.19 10.96
N LEU A 15 -5.26 -18.93 10.18
CA LEU A 15 -6.37 -19.72 10.71
C LEU A 15 -5.89 -20.81 11.69
N LYS A 16 -4.74 -21.45 11.43
CA LYS A 16 -4.12 -22.38 12.37
C LYS A 16 -3.68 -21.69 13.67
N PHE A 17 -3.12 -20.48 13.56
CA PHE A 17 -2.75 -19.67 14.74
C PHE A 17 -3.99 -19.32 15.57
N LEU A 18 -5.09 -18.93 14.94
CA LEU A 18 -6.32 -18.55 15.62
C LEU A 18 -6.98 -19.69 16.38
N ARG A 19 -6.78 -20.95 15.95
CA ARG A 19 -7.27 -22.16 16.65
C ARG A 19 -6.48 -22.48 17.90
N LYS A 20 -5.26 -21.96 18.07
CA LYS A 20 -4.46 -22.19 19.28
C LYS A 20 -5.00 -21.35 20.43
N ASN A 21 -4.98 -21.89 21.65
CA ASN A 21 -5.33 -21.14 22.84
C ASN A 21 -4.33 -20.00 23.07
N SER A 22 -4.83 -18.84 23.46
CA SER A 22 -3.98 -17.73 23.86
C SER A 22 -3.46 -17.92 25.27
N TYR A 23 -2.14 -17.81 25.46
CA TYR A 23 -1.52 -17.90 26.79
C TYR A 23 -1.71 -16.62 27.63
N TYR A 24 -2.00 -15.47 27.00
CA TYR A 24 -2.15 -14.18 27.66
C TYR A 24 -3.49 -13.54 27.35
N LYS A 25 -4.26 -13.21 28.39
CA LYS A 25 -5.51 -12.40 28.39
C LYS A 25 -6.59 -12.77 27.34
N ASN A 26 -6.49 -13.90 26.69
CA ASN A 26 -7.47 -14.41 25.70
C ASN A 26 -7.84 -13.43 24.57
N ILE A 27 -7.04 -12.39 24.30
CA ILE A 27 -7.26 -11.46 23.21
C ILE A 27 -6.37 -11.86 22.03
N LYS A 28 -6.94 -11.96 20.84
CA LYS A 28 -6.23 -12.16 19.57
C LYS A 28 -6.49 -10.98 18.67
N ILE A 29 -5.42 -10.39 18.14
CA ILE A 29 -5.50 -9.30 17.19
C ILE A 29 -4.92 -9.81 15.87
N VAL A 30 -5.69 -9.66 14.81
CA VAL A 30 -5.31 -9.98 13.44
C VAL A 30 -5.25 -8.68 12.66
N PHE A 31 -4.11 -8.41 12.05
CA PHE A 31 -3.94 -7.27 11.16
C PHE A 31 -3.67 -7.78 9.74
N ILE A 32 -4.50 -7.38 8.79
CA ILE A 32 -4.36 -7.70 7.37
C ILE A 32 -4.17 -6.37 6.64
N ASP A 33 -2.96 -6.14 6.19
CA ASP A 33 -2.61 -4.93 5.44
C ASP A 33 -2.77 -5.17 3.94
N ASN A 34 -3.27 -4.15 3.23
CA ASN A 34 -3.53 -4.19 1.79
C ASN A 34 -4.37 -5.41 1.36
N ALA A 35 -5.57 -5.52 1.89
CA ALA A 35 -6.47 -6.65 1.65
C ALA A 35 -6.87 -6.82 0.17
N GLU A 36 -6.66 -5.82 -0.67
CA GLU A 36 -6.78 -5.90 -2.13
C GLU A 36 -5.82 -6.93 -2.76
N HIS A 37 -4.74 -7.27 -2.07
CA HIS A 37 -3.79 -8.30 -2.50
C HIS A 37 -4.22 -9.74 -2.14
N LEU A 38 -5.36 -9.91 -1.46
CA LEU A 38 -5.97 -11.21 -1.25
C LEU A 38 -6.51 -11.76 -2.58
N ASN A 39 -6.04 -12.92 -3.01
CA ASN A 39 -6.69 -13.61 -4.12
C ASN A 39 -8.05 -14.19 -3.67
N ILE A 40 -8.87 -14.61 -4.62
CA ILE A 40 -10.23 -15.13 -4.36
C ILE A 40 -10.21 -16.29 -3.35
N SER A 41 -9.26 -17.20 -3.48
CA SER A 41 -9.15 -18.36 -2.59
C SER A 41 -8.78 -17.95 -1.15
N SER A 42 -7.84 -16.99 -1.00
CA SER A 42 -7.43 -16.43 0.29
C SER A 42 -8.58 -15.68 0.96
N SER A 43 -9.31 -14.88 0.17
CA SER A 43 -10.47 -14.13 0.63
C SER A 43 -11.58 -15.08 1.13
N ASN A 44 -11.91 -16.10 0.36
CA ASN A 44 -12.93 -17.08 0.73
C ASN A 44 -12.54 -17.89 1.99
N ALA A 45 -11.26 -18.22 2.14
CA ALA A 45 -10.76 -18.87 3.35
C ALA A 45 -10.91 -17.98 4.60
N LEU A 46 -10.76 -16.66 4.45
CA LEU A 46 -10.91 -15.69 5.54
C LEU A 46 -12.36 -15.48 5.95
N LEU A 47 -13.34 -15.62 5.03
CA LEU A 47 -14.75 -15.34 5.30
C LEU A 47 -15.29 -16.12 6.51
N LYS A 48 -14.95 -17.40 6.63
CA LYS A 48 -15.40 -18.22 7.77
C LYS A 48 -14.92 -17.67 9.11
N ALA A 49 -13.69 -17.16 9.16
CA ALA A 49 -13.14 -16.57 10.37
C ALA A 49 -13.71 -15.18 10.69
N LEU A 50 -14.21 -14.47 9.68
CA LEU A 50 -14.92 -13.20 9.86
C LEU A 50 -16.39 -13.41 10.26
N GLU A 51 -17.03 -14.48 9.78
CA GLU A 51 -18.41 -14.84 10.15
C GLU A 51 -18.50 -15.33 11.59
N GLU A 52 -17.56 -16.19 11.98
CA GLU A 52 -17.52 -16.81 13.31
C GLU A 52 -16.17 -16.50 13.98
N PRO A 53 -15.93 -15.24 14.37
CA PRO A 53 -14.70 -14.89 15.03
C PRO A 53 -14.58 -15.64 16.36
N GLY A 54 -13.43 -16.22 16.61
CA GLY A 54 -13.15 -16.85 17.88
C GLY A 54 -13.29 -15.86 19.04
N TYR A 55 -13.51 -16.38 20.25
CA TYR A 55 -13.68 -15.56 21.44
C TYR A 55 -12.53 -14.54 21.58
N ASN A 56 -12.88 -13.26 21.82
CA ASN A 56 -11.94 -12.15 21.94
C ASN A 56 -10.96 -11.99 20.76
N THR A 57 -11.41 -12.26 19.53
CA THR A 57 -10.62 -12.09 18.32
C THR A 57 -11.07 -10.83 17.57
N PHE A 58 -10.13 -9.92 17.29
CA PHE A 58 -10.37 -8.68 16.59
C PHE A 58 -9.59 -8.66 15.28
N TYR A 59 -10.26 -8.27 14.19
CA TYR A 59 -9.68 -8.14 12.85
C TYR A 59 -9.58 -6.68 12.47
N PHE A 60 -8.39 -6.25 12.09
CA PHE A 60 -8.13 -4.95 11.48
C PHE A 60 -7.70 -5.21 10.05
N ILE A 61 -8.47 -4.71 9.10
CA ILE A 61 -8.25 -4.94 7.69
C ILE A 61 -8.11 -3.58 7.02
N THR A 62 -6.96 -3.32 6.40
CA THR A 62 -6.76 -2.11 5.60
C THR A 62 -6.86 -2.42 4.12
N HIS A 63 -7.32 -1.48 3.35
CA HIS A 63 -7.29 -1.55 1.89
C HIS A 63 -7.24 -0.14 1.30
N ASN A 64 -6.75 -0.02 0.08
CA ASN A 64 -6.77 1.25 -0.63
C ASN A 64 -8.18 1.52 -1.15
N SER A 65 -8.68 2.75 -0.98
CA SER A 65 -10.02 3.16 -1.41
C SER A 65 -10.22 3.06 -2.94
N SER A 66 -9.15 3.18 -3.72
CA SER A 66 -9.17 3.01 -5.18
C SER A 66 -9.25 1.55 -5.62
N SER A 67 -8.94 0.61 -4.73
CA SER A 67 -8.90 -0.82 -5.02
C SER A 67 -10.21 -1.51 -4.67
N LYS A 68 -10.57 -2.55 -5.43
CA LYS A 68 -11.75 -3.36 -5.15
C LYS A 68 -11.40 -4.45 -4.15
N ILE A 69 -12.08 -4.46 -3.02
CA ILE A 69 -12.12 -5.59 -2.08
C ILE A 69 -13.44 -6.35 -2.28
N LEU A 70 -13.44 -7.65 -1.99
CA LEU A 70 -14.68 -8.45 -2.13
C LEU A 70 -15.80 -7.91 -1.23
N GLU A 71 -16.96 -7.72 -1.81
CA GLU A 71 -18.17 -7.25 -1.10
C GLU A 71 -18.54 -8.17 0.08
N THR A 72 -18.20 -9.45 -0.03
CA THR A 72 -18.38 -10.43 1.06
C THR A 72 -17.53 -10.14 2.30
N ILE A 73 -16.35 -9.54 2.15
CA ILE A 73 -15.54 -9.05 3.27
C ILE A 73 -16.14 -7.76 3.82
N LYS A 74 -16.52 -6.83 2.95
CA LYS A 74 -17.11 -5.54 3.35
C LYS A 74 -18.38 -5.73 4.18
N SER A 75 -19.25 -6.67 3.78
CA SER A 75 -20.51 -6.93 4.50
C SER A 75 -20.33 -7.50 5.91
N ARG A 76 -19.13 -7.99 6.25
CA ARG A 76 -18.79 -8.59 7.56
C ARG A 76 -17.88 -7.71 8.40
N THR A 77 -17.65 -6.47 7.96
CA THR A 77 -16.74 -5.54 8.63
C THR A 77 -17.39 -4.17 8.81
N ILE A 78 -17.01 -3.47 9.88
CA ILE A 78 -17.36 -2.06 10.05
C ILE A 78 -16.32 -1.25 9.30
N GLN A 79 -16.77 -0.39 8.37
CA GLN A 79 -15.88 0.38 7.52
C GLN A 79 -15.66 1.78 8.10
N PHE A 80 -14.40 2.16 8.15
CA PHE A 80 -13.96 3.51 8.49
C PHE A 80 -13.15 4.08 7.33
N ASN A 81 -13.60 5.19 6.76
CA ASN A 81 -12.88 5.87 5.68
C ASN A 81 -11.98 6.96 6.26
N PHE A 82 -10.72 6.93 5.91
CA PHE A 82 -9.74 7.94 6.30
C PHE A 82 -9.40 8.82 5.10
N PHE A 83 -9.71 10.11 5.21
CA PHE A 83 -9.38 11.08 4.19
C PHE A 83 -8.43 12.12 4.79
N PHE A 84 -7.33 12.37 4.10
CA PHE A 84 -6.39 13.42 4.48
C PHE A 84 -6.65 14.66 3.62
N ASN A 85 -6.85 15.79 4.28
CA ASN A 85 -6.91 17.08 3.58
C ASN A 85 -5.49 17.51 3.16
N THR A 86 -5.39 18.52 2.28
CA THR A 86 -4.12 19.01 1.75
C THR A 86 -3.13 19.43 2.83
N LEU A 87 -3.60 20.03 3.94
CA LEU A 87 -2.74 20.44 5.04
C LEU A 87 -2.12 19.23 5.77
N GLN A 88 -2.93 18.19 5.98
CA GLN A 88 -2.47 16.94 6.59
C GLN A 88 -1.50 16.21 5.67
N LYS A 89 -1.80 16.12 4.37
CA LYS A 89 -0.89 15.53 3.37
C LYS A 89 0.46 16.26 3.36
N ASN A 90 0.46 17.61 3.34
CA ASN A 90 1.67 18.41 3.39
C ASN A 90 2.49 18.18 4.67
N LYS A 91 1.82 18.11 5.82
CA LYS A 91 2.49 17.85 7.10
C LYS A 91 3.19 16.49 7.10
N ILE A 92 2.48 15.45 6.67
CA ILE A 92 3.03 14.08 6.57
C ILE A 92 4.20 14.06 5.59
N PHE A 93 4.05 14.69 4.42
CA PHE A 93 5.09 14.75 3.39
C PHE A 93 6.37 15.40 3.91
N ASN A 94 6.25 16.56 4.58
CA ASN A 94 7.41 17.24 5.15
C ASN A 94 8.10 16.42 6.27
N GLN A 95 7.34 15.69 7.08
CA GLN A 95 7.91 14.77 8.07
C GLN A 95 8.70 13.64 7.40
N LEU A 96 8.17 13.07 6.32
CA LEU A 96 8.85 12.03 5.56
C LEU A 96 10.09 12.56 4.83
N LEU A 97 10.04 13.76 4.23
CA LEU A 97 11.23 14.38 3.64
C LEU A 97 12.38 14.51 4.64
N ASN A 98 12.07 15.00 5.85
CA ASN A 98 13.07 15.12 6.92
C ASN A 98 13.61 13.74 7.36
N GLN A 99 12.74 12.74 7.49
CA GLN A 99 13.11 11.39 7.89
C GLN A 99 14.06 10.72 6.89
N TYR A 100 13.86 10.94 5.61
CA TYR A 100 14.66 10.35 4.52
C TYR A 100 15.79 11.27 4.03
N ASN A 101 15.99 12.45 4.68
CA ASN A 101 16.97 13.46 4.28
C ASN A 101 16.86 13.86 2.79
N LEU A 102 15.63 13.99 2.30
CA LEU A 102 15.36 14.38 0.93
C LEU A 102 15.12 15.87 0.82
N ASN A 103 15.77 16.51 -0.16
CA ASN A 103 15.49 17.90 -0.52
C ASN A 103 14.57 17.91 -1.74
N CYS A 104 13.49 18.66 -1.64
CA CYS A 104 12.54 18.79 -2.74
C CYS A 104 12.03 20.23 -2.85
N ASP A 105 11.93 20.73 -4.07
CA ASP A 105 11.41 22.08 -4.31
C ASP A 105 9.90 22.13 -4.03
N SER A 106 9.50 23.09 -3.17
CA SER A 106 8.15 23.19 -2.62
C SER A 106 7.05 23.47 -3.65
N LYS A 107 7.40 23.94 -4.84
CA LYS A 107 6.45 24.25 -5.91
C LYS A 107 5.95 23.00 -6.64
N ILE A 108 6.87 22.11 -7.02
CA ILE A 108 6.56 20.88 -7.78
C ILE A 108 5.76 19.89 -6.93
N THR A 109 5.98 19.91 -5.61
CA THR A 109 5.36 18.96 -4.70
C THR A 109 3.92 19.29 -4.35
N LYS A 110 3.51 20.56 -4.36
CA LYS A 110 2.13 20.94 -4.00
C LYS A 110 1.11 20.45 -5.02
N ASP A 111 1.42 20.55 -6.29
CA ASP A 111 0.52 20.13 -7.36
C ASP A 111 0.42 18.59 -7.40
N ARG A 112 1.53 17.89 -7.22
CA ARG A 112 1.55 16.42 -7.18
C ARG A 112 0.90 15.83 -5.93
N LEU A 113 1.00 16.48 -4.74
CA LEU A 113 0.32 16.05 -3.52
C LEU A 113 -1.21 16.13 -3.61
N TYR A 114 -1.74 16.89 -4.55
CA TYR A 114 -3.18 16.93 -4.79
C TYR A 114 -3.67 15.58 -5.34
N PHE A 115 -2.94 15.01 -6.28
CA PHE A 115 -3.33 13.77 -6.97
C PHE A 115 -2.79 12.51 -6.30
N ASP A 116 -1.64 12.60 -5.60
CA ASP A 116 -0.94 11.45 -5.04
C ASP A 116 -0.94 11.43 -3.51
N THR A 117 -0.48 10.31 -2.94
CA THR A 117 -0.27 10.17 -1.50
C THR A 117 1.12 10.64 -1.09
N PRO A 118 1.31 11.16 0.14
CA PRO A 118 2.64 11.55 0.62
C PRO A 118 3.66 10.41 0.54
N GLY A 119 3.25 9.17 0.88
CA GLY A 119 4.11 8.00 0.80
C GLY A 119 4.48 7.61 -0.62
N GLY A 120 3.54 7.68 -1.57
CA GLY A 120 3.79 7.45 -2.99
C GLY A 120 4.82 8.41 -3.56
N LEU A 121 4.65 9.71 -3.26
CA LEU A 121 5.62 10.73 -3.69
C LEU A 121 7.02 10.50 -3.11
N ILE A 122 7.14 10.14 -1.83
CA ILE A 122 8.45 9.82 -1.23
C ILE A 122 9.07 8.60 -1.92
N LYS A 123 8.29 7.56 -2.20
CA LYS A 123 8.79 6.39 -2.93
C LYS A 123 9.33 6.78 -4.30
N ASN A 124 8.60 7.61 -5.04
CA ASN A 124 9.03 8.12 -6.35
C ASN A 124 10.31 8.96 -6.23
N LEU A 125 10.40 9.86 -5.23
CA LEU A 125 11.60 10.65 -4.96
C LEU A 125 12.84 9.81 -4.67
N LEU A 126 12.69 8.78 -3.83
CA LEU A 126 13.78 7.86 -3.50
C LEU A 126 14.29 7.13 -4.74
N LEU A 127 13.38 6.71 -5.61
CA LEU A 127 13.72 6.03 -6.86
C LEU A 127 14.42 6.99 -7.85
N LEU A 128 13.92 8.22 -8.02
CA LEU A 128 14.56 9.23 -8.85
C LEU A 128 15.98 9.56 -8.35
N ASN A 129 16.12 9.70 -7.02
CA ASN A 129 17.42 9.98 -6.41
C ASN A 129 18.40 8.81 -6.59
N SER A 130 17.93 7.56 -6.47
CA SER A 130 18.75 6.36 -6.71
C SER A 130 19.25 6.25 -8.17
N GLU A 131 18.51 6.86 -9.11
CA GLU A 131 18.84 6.90 -10.54
C GLU A 131 19.58 8.18 -10.95
N ASN A 132 19.90 9.07 -10.00
CA ASN A 132 20.49 10.39 -10.24
C ASN A 132 19.69 11.25 -11.23
N ILE A 133 18.35 11.14 -11.18
CA ILE A 133 17.44 11.95 -12.00
C ILE A 133 16.94 13.10 -11.14
N ASP A 134 17.06 14.32 -11.65
CA ASP A 134 16.49 15.49 -10.99
C ASP A 134 14.97 15.46 -11.11
N ILE A 135 14.29 15.66 -9.99
CA ILE A 135 12.83 15.76 -9.93
C ILE A 135 12.29 16.94 -10.77
N ALA A 136 13.11 17.97 -10.99
CA ALA A 136 12.78 19.10 -11.86
C ALA A 136 12.84 18.75 -13.36
N SER A 137 13.32 17.57 -13.72
CA SER A 137 13.30 17.09 -15.10
C SER A 137 11.86 16.99 -15.63
N SER A 138 11.68 17.18 -16.93
CA SER A 138 10.34 17.03 -17.52
C SER A 138 9.81 15.60 -17.35
N ASP A 139 8.49 15.46 -17.17
CA ASP A 139 7.85 14.16 -17.01
C ASP A 139 8.17 13.20 -18.16
N LEU A 140 8.26 13.73 -19.40
CA LEU A 140 8.67 12.95 -20.57
C LEU A 140 10.09 12.38 -20.44
N THR A 141 11.02 13.13 -19.86
CA THR A 141 12.39 12.67 -19.63
C THR A 141 12.41 11.54 -18.60
N ILE A 142 11.67 11.70 -17.52
CA ILE A 142 11.53 10.68 -16.46
C ILE A 142 10.90 9.41 -17.03
N ILE A 143 9.78 9.53 -17.74
CA ILE A 143 9.08 8.41 -18.39
C ILE A 143 10.01 7.67 -19.34
N SER A 144 10.70 8.40 -20.26
CA SER A 144 11.59 7.78 -21.24
C SER A 144 12.75 7.02 -20.59
N HIS A 145 13.32 7.54 -19.50
CA HIS A 145 14.36 6.86 -18.74
C HIS A 145 13.88 5.54 -18.17
N PHE A 146 12.73 5.54 -17.48
CA PHE A 146 12.18 4.33 -16.86
C PHE A 146 11.70 3.29 -17.87
N ILE A 147 11.14 3.71 -19.02
CA ILE A 147 10.80 2.79 -20.11
C ILE A 147 12.05 2.12 -20.68
N ASN A 148 13.12 2.87 -20.93
CA ASN A 148 14.38 2.31 -21.43
C ASN A 148 14.98 1.35 -20.42
N LYS A 149 14.91 1.66 -19.12
CA LYS A 149 15.39 0.78 -18.06
C LYS A 149 14.57 -0.50 -17.95
N TYR A 150 13.24 -0.40 -18.05
CA TYR A 150 12.35 -1.58 -18.10
C TYR A 150 12.71 -2.47 -19.29
N ASN A 151 12.91 -1.91 -20.46
CA ASN A 151 13.25 -2.68 -21.65
C ASN A 151 14.55 -3.49 -21.48
N ASN A 152 15.53 -2.92 -20.74
CA ASN A 152 16.82 -3.54 -20.51
C ASN A 152 16.78 -4.60 -19.39
N LYS A 153 16.06 -4.34 -18.28
CA LYS A 153 16.08 -5.17 -17.08
C LYS A 153 14.81 -5.99 -16.83
N LYS A 154 13.71 -5.69 -17.55
CA LYS A 154 12.37 -6.28 -17.33
C LYS A 154 11.86 -6.15 -15.88
N ASP A 155 12.25 -5.05 -15.22
CA ASP A 155 11.84 -4.77 -13.84
C ASP A 155 10.48 -4.04 -13.83
N TYR A 156 9.46 -4.74 -13.36
CA TYR A 156 8.08 -4.23 -13.34
C TYR A 156 7.87 -3.06 -12.38
N GLU A 157 8.73 -2.87 -11.37
CA GLU A 157 8.63 -1.69 -10.49
C GLU A 157 8.82 -0.39 -11.28
N MET A 158 9.60 -0.43 -12.36
CA MET A 158 9.81 0.73 -13.22
C MET A 158 8.53 1.13 -13.97
N LEU A 159 7.67 0.18 -14.35
CA LEU A 159 6.39 0.49 -15.00
C LEU A 159 5.39 1.16 -14.05
N ASN A 160 5.41 0.80 -12.77
CA ASN A 160 4.54 1.43 -11.78
C ASN A 160 4.86 2.92 -11.62
N ILE A 161 6.14 3.30 -11.76
CA ILE A 161 6.55 4.71 -11.74
C ILE A 161 6.01 5.42 -12.99
N VAL A 162 6.16 4.81 -14.16
CA VAL A 162 5.67 5.38 -15.41
C VAL A 162 4.17 5.66 -15.33
N SER A 163 3.37 4.76 -14.73
CA SER A 163 1.92 4.97 -14.58
C SER A 163 1.59 6.21 -13.75
N THR A 164 2.37 6.50 -12.69
CA THR A 164 2.14 7.69 -11.84
C THR A 164 2.46 9.04 -12.51
N TYR A 165 3.14 9.01 -13.67
CA TYR A 165 3.45 10.21 -14.46
C TYR A 165 2.52 10.37 -15.69
N ILE A 166 1.67 9.38 -15.97
CA ILE A 166 0.73 9.41 -17.12
C ILE A 166 -0.68 9.79 -16.66
N GLU A 167 -1.03 9.50 -15.40
CA GLU A 167 -2.30 9.91 -14.76
C GLU A 167 -2.30 11.40 -14.41
#